data_9a1c4189d5a9786f81d494954ee6df0c
#
_entry.id   9a1c4189d5a9786f81d494954ee6df0c
#
_cell.length_a   1.000
_cell.length_b   1.000
_cell.length_c   1.000
_cell.angle_alpha   90.00
_cell.angle_beta   90.00
_cell.angle_gamma   90.00
#
_symmetry.space_group_name_H-M   'P 1'
#
loop_
_entity.id
_entity.type
_entity.pdbx_description
1 polymer ?
#
loop_
_entity_poly.entity_id
_entity_poly.type
_entity_poly.pdbx_seq_one_letter_code
_entity_poly.pdbx_strand_id
1 'polypeptide(L)'
;MKRNHWLPLLGLSLLTLSLTPQISKAFDDNTPQTAQSIWRAGSFPVENFQGYTSAFGYRSSPTGGYSSEFHSGLDIASPVGGRLRAWWTGRVIEVSDNTACGTSVRVQSGSWVHVYCHMMRSVSRDHQGRYVTDGESGLKIYEGQPVQAGQYIGRVGMTGCTTGPYLHWTLKYAGKLVDPAIVLQAMYTAQRQTGYISSQPQP
;
A
#
# COMPACT_ATOMS: atom_id res chain seq x y z
N MET A 1 0.23 -18.16 -78.94
CA MET A 1 -0.79 -17.86 -77.92
C MET A 1 -0.27 -18.22 -76.52
N LYS A 2 0.23 -17.28 -75.75
CA LYS A 2 0.69 -17.47 -74.37
C LYS A 2 -0.20 -16.62 -73.47
N ARG A 3 -0.97 -17.25 -72.58
CA ARG A 3 -1.86 -16.61 -71.62
C ARG A 3 -1.07 -16.38 -70.33
N ASN A 4 -0.86 -15.12 -69.94
CA ASN A 4 -0.29 -14.73 -68.66
C ASN A 4 -1.40 -14.73 -67.62
N HIS A 5 -1.26 -15.57 -66.58
CA HIS A 5 -2.08 -15.53 -65.37
C HIS A 5 -1.40 -14.63 -64.33
N TRP A 6 -2.02 -13.51 -64.03
CA TRP A 6 -1.67 -12.68 -62.88
C TRP A 6 -2.45 -13.15 -61.70
N LEU A 7 -1.74 -13.52 -60.62
CA LEU A 7 -2.27 -13.79 -59.31
C LEU A 7 -2.23 -12.48 -58.50
N PRO A 8 -3.30 -12.09 -57.78
CA PRO A 8 -3.25 -10.94 -56.89
C PRO A 8 -2.60 -11.36 -55.55
N LEU A 9 -1.58 -10.61 -55.15
CA LEU A 9 -1.00 -10.64 -53.82
C LEU A 9 -2.00 -10.10 -52.79
N LEU A 10 -2.55 -10.97 -51.97
CA LEU A 10 -3.30 -10.59 -50.75
C LEU A 10 -2.32 -10.05 -49.72
N GLY A 11 -2.34 -8.72 -49.56
CA GLY A 11 -1.63 -8.04 -48.49
C GLY A 11 -2.25 -8.35 -47.12
N LEU A 12 -1.53 -9.11 -46.30
CA LEU A 12 -1.86 -9.35 -44.90
C LEU A 12 -1.55 -8.07 -44.09
N SER A 13 -2.58 -7.30 -43.79
CA SER A 13 -2.48 -6.14 -42.92
C SER A 13 -2.40 -6.61 -41.48
N LEU A 14 -1.20 -6.60 -40.90
CA LEU A 14 -0.97 -6.80 -39.48
C LEU A 14 -1.49 -5.57 -38.73
N LEU A 15 -2.70 -5.69 -38.15
CA LEU A 15 -3.17 -4.75 -37.12
C LEU A 15 -2.34 -4.99 -35.84
N THR A 16 -1.33 -4.18 -35.63
CA THR A 16 -0.69 -4.09 -34.32
C THR A 16 -1.61 -3.32 -33.37
N LEU A 17 -2.34 -4.05 -32.52
CA LEU A 17 -3.01 -3.46 -31.37
C LEU A 17 -1.93 -2.94 -30.41
N SER A 18 -1.66 -1.64 -30.46
CA SER A 18 -0.88 -0.96 -29.42
C SER A 18 -1.73 -0.85 -28.15
N LEU A 19 -1.54 -1.76 -27.20
CA LEU A 19 -2.00 -1.58 -25.83
C LEU A 19 -1.14 -0.47 -25.20
N THR A 20 -1.55 0.77 -25.36
CA THR A 20 -1.08 1.86 -24.50
C THR A 20 -1.80 1.74 -23.16
N PRO A 21 -1.10 1.62 -22.03
CA PRO A 21 -1.76 1.63 -20.72
C PRO A 21 -2.29 3.04 -20.46
N GLN A 22 -3.61 3.18 -20.46
CA GLN A 22 -4.32 4.37 -19.99
C GLN A 22 -4.24 4.49 -18.47
N ILE A 23 -3.05 4.75 -17.90
CA ILE A 23 -2.87 4.94 -16.45
C ILE A 23 -2.73 6.43 -16.08
N SER A 24 -2.95 7.36 -17.00
CA SER A 24 -2.59 8.77 -16.78
C SER A 24 -3.76 9.73 -16.55
N LYS A 25 -4.98 9.28 -16.21
CA LYS A 25 -6.12 10.18 -15.97
C LYS A 25 -6.95 9.82 -14.75
N ALA A 26 -6.38 9.82 -13.58
CA ALA A 26 -7.13 9.51 -12.36
C ALA A 26 -7.01 10.55 -11.24
N PHE A 27 -6.61 11.77 -11.50
CA PHE A 27 -6.59 12.82 -10.47
C PHE A 27 -6.93 14.18 -11.09
N ASP A 28 -8.19 14.35 -11.46
CA ASP A 28 -8.75 15.68 -11.72
C ASP A 28 -9.62 16.06 -10.51
N ASP A 29 -9.15 17.03 -9.72
CA ASP A 29 -9.55 17.33 -8.34
C ASP A 29 -10.85 18.15 -8.22
N ASN A 30 -11.75 18.18 -9.20
CA ASN A 30 -12.76 19.25 -9.26
C ASN A 30 -14.24 18.86 -9.13
N THR A 31 -14.59 17.67 -8.57
CA THR A 31 -15.98 17.43 -8.17
C THR A 31 -16.11 16.63 -6.87
N PRO A 32 -17.04 17.00 -5.95
CA PRO A 32 -17.25 16.29 -4.68
C PRO A 32 -17.59 14.80 -4.86
N GLN A 33 -18.13 14.41 -6.00
CA GLN A 33 -18.50 13.03 -6.33
C GLN A 33 -17.30 12.19 -6.75
N THR A 34 -16.23 12.79 -7.29
CA THR A 34 -14.99 12.11 -7.64
C THR A 34 -14.11 11.82 -6.41
N ALA A 35 -14.09 12.70 -5.42
CA ALA A 35 -13.36 12.47 -4.18
C ALA A 35 -13.88 11.24 -3.42
N GLN A 36 -15.21 11.08 -3.31
CA GLN A 36 -15.81 9.89 -2.68
C GLN A 36 -15.55 8.59 -3.46
N SER A 37 -15.47 8.66 -4.79
CA SER A 37 -15.19 7.48 -5.61
C SER A 37 -13.75 6.98 -5.49
N ILE A 38 -12.82 7.88 -5.24
CA ILE A 38 -11.40 7.57 -5.07
C ILE A 38 -11.21 6.65 -3.85
N TRP A 39 -11.74 7.01 -2.69
CA TRP A 39 -11.54 6.26 -1.44
C TRP A 39 -12.04 4.80 -1.46
N ARG A 40 -12.90 4.43 -2.42
CA ARG A 40 -13.40 3.05 -2.59
C ARG A 40 -12.33 2.05 -2.96
N ALA A 41 -11.31 2.48 -3.68
CA ALA A 41 -10.23 1.61 -4.15
C ALA A 41 -9.19 1.29 -3.09
N GLY A 42 -9.25 1.96 -1.93
CA GLY A 42 -8.34 1.70 -0.82
C GLY A 42 -8.61 0.37 -0.13
N SER A 43 -7.58 -0.21 0.44
CA SER A 43 -7.66 -1.44 1.24
C SER A 43 -7.24 -1.16 2.68
N PHE A 44 -7.92 -1.78 3.65
CA PHE A 44 -7.46 -1.73 5.03
C PHE A 44 -6.09 -2.41 5.16
N PRO A 45 -5.10 -1.77 5.83
CA PRO A 45 -3.70 -2.20 5.74
C PRO A 45 -3.35 -3.46 6.55
N VAL A 46 -4.25 -3.95 7.41
CA VAL A 46 -3.98 -5.05 8.35
C VAL A 46 -5.08 -6.12 8.24
N GLU A 47 -4.69 -7.39 8.16
CA GLU A 47 -5.59 -8.51 8.47
C GLU A 47 -5.53 -8.83 9.97
N ASN A 48 -6.59 -9.46 10.51
CA ASN A 48 -6.71 -9.82 11.92
C ASN A 48 -6.63 -8.60 12.85
N PHE A 49 -7.32 -7.53 12.46
CA PHE A 49 -7.44 -6.29 13.23
C PHE A 49 -7.96 -6.57 14.65
N GLN A 50 -7.26 -6.04 15.66
CA GLN A 50 -7.63 -6.18 17.08
C GLN A 50 -8.00 -4.86 17.74
N GLY A 51 -7.67 -3.72 17.12
CA GLY A 51 -7.96 -2.40 17.64
C GLY A 51 -6.89 -1.37 17.25
N TYR A 52 -7.16 -0.12 17.58
CA TYR A 52 -6.19 0.97 17.51
C TYR A 52 -5.56 1.14 18.88
N THR A 53 -4.22 1.05 18.99
CA THR A 53 -3.50 1.12 20.26
C THR A 53 -2.89 2.49 20.52
N SER A 54 -2.61 3.27 19.47
CA SER A 54 -2.11 4.63 19.62
C SER A 54 -2.47 5.51 18.43
N ALA A 55 -3.05 6.67 18.72
CA ALA A 55 -3.47 7.64 17.73
C ALA A 55 -2.28 8.47 17.22
N PHE A 56 -2.48 9.07 16.04
CA PHE A 56 -1.62 10.09 15.48
C PHE A 56 -1.67 11.37 16.34
N GLY A 57 -0.56 12.07 16.47
CA GLY A 57 -0.46 13.36 17.17
C GLY A 57 0.36 13.30 18.45
N TYR A 58 0.27 14.36 19.27
CA TYR A 58 1.01 14.42 20.52
C TYR A 58 0.42 13.48 21.57
N ARG A 59 1.28 12.72 22.22
CA ARG A 59 0.92 11.77 23.28
C ARG A 59 2.00 11.73 24.37
N SER A 60 1.67 11.17 25.54
CA SER A 60 2.69 10.79 26.52
C SER A 60 3.58 9.70 25.95
N SER A 61 4.87 9.74 26.26
CA SER A 61 5.81 8.74 25.76
C SER A 61 5.41 7.32 26.23
N PRO A 62 5.29 6.32 25.33
CA PRO A 62 4.95 4.94 25.70
C PRO A 62 6.07 4.23 26.48
N THR A 63 7.29 4.80 26.47
CA THR A 63 8.44 4.28 27.23
C THR A 63 8.51 4.84 28.64
N GLY A 64 7.54 5.68 29.04
CA GLY A 64 7.46 6.29 30.35
C GLY A 64 8.09 7.68 30.43
N GLY A 65 7.92 8.35 31.58
CA GLY A 65 8.35 9.72 31.79
C GLY A 65 7.26 10.74 31.54
N TYR A 66 7.58 12.03 31.78
CA TYR A 66 6.65 13.16 31.60
C TYR A 66 6.80 13.85 30.25
N SER A 67 7.57 13.27 29.33
CA SER A 67 7.79 13.85 27.99
C SER A 67 6.61 13.61 27.06
N SER A 68 6.22 14.66 26.36
CA SER A 68 5.29 14.53 25.23
C SER A 68 6.08 14.24 23.96
N GLU A 69 5.64 13.26 23.19
CA GLU A 69 6.21 12.94 21.87
C GLU A 69 5.15 13.06 20.77
N PHE A 70 5.59 13.36 19.56
CA PHE A 70 4.71 13.36 18.40
C PHE A 70 4.72 12.00 17.72
N HIS A 71 3.57 11.33 17.71
CA HIS A 71 3.33 10.07 17.04
C HIS A 71 2.97 10.31 15.57
N SER A 72 3.84 9.94 14.65
CA SER A 72 3.71 10.28 13.21
C SER A 72 2.82 9.32 12.42
N GLY A 73 2.14 8.38 13.08
CA GLY A 73 1.29 7.38 12.45
C GLY A 73 0.14 6.95 13.35
N LEU A 74 -0.51 5.87 12.94
CA LEU A 74 -1.54 5.16 13.68
C LEU A 74 -1.04 3.76 13.99
N ASP A 75 -1.10 3.35 15.27
CA ASP A 75 -0.73 1.99 15.65
C ASP A 75 -1.97 1.09 15.62
N ILE A 76 -1.92 0.09 14.76
CA ILE A 76 -3.00 -0.84 14.47
C ILE A 76 -2.62 -2.23 14.98
N ALA A 77 -3.23 -2.66 16.08
CA ALA A 77 -2.95 -3.94 16.70
C ALA A 77 -3.39 -5.11 15.82
N SER A 78 -2.50 -6.08 15.72
CA SER A 78 -2.69 -7.35 15.03
C SER A 78 -1.69 -8.36 15.58
N PRO A 79 -1.99 -9.66 15.64
CA PRO A 79 -1.04 -10.66 16.10
C PRO A 79 0.27 -10.64 15.31
N VAL A 80 1.37 -11.05 15.93
CA VAL A 80 2.59 -11.37 15.18
C VAL A 80 2.26 -12.36 14.07
N GLY A 81 2.73 -12.08 12.85
CA GLY A 81 2.38 -12.87 11.66
C GLY A 81 1.10 -12.43 10.95
N GLY A 82 0.32 -11.51 11.51
CA GLY A 82 -0.84 -10.91 10.84
C GLY A 82 -0.43 -10.30 9.51
N ARG A 83 -1.21 -10.53 8.45
CA ARG A 83 -0.86 -10.08 7.10
C ARG A 83 -1.04 -8.58 6.94
N LEU A 84 -0.10 -7.96 6.23
CA LEU A 84 -0.13 -6.56 5.84
C LEU A 84 -0.47 -6.44 4.35
N ARG A 85 -1.36 -5.48 4.04
CA ARG A 85 -1.79 -5.19 2.67
C ARG A 85 -1.40 -3.78 2.28
N ALA A 86 -1.04 -3.59 1.01
CA ALA A 86 -0.88 -2.25 0.47
C ALA A 86 -2.22 -1.51 0.54
N TRP A 87 -2.23 -0.36 1.19
CA TRP A 87 -3.42 0.48 1.30
C TRP A 87 -3.92 0.97 -0.06
N TRP A 88 -2.98 1.32 -0.94
CA TRP A 88 -3.27 1.88 -2.26
C TRP A 88 -2.32 1.32 -3.31
N THR A 89 -2.78 1.35 -4.58
CA THR A 89 -1.94 1.00 -5.73
C THR A 89 -0.82 2.01 -5.89
N GLY A 90 0.43 1.54 -6.02
CA GLY A 90 1.60 2.39 -6.11
C GLY A 90 2.87 1.63 -6.44
N ARG A 91 4.00 2.21 -6.06
CA ARG A 91 5.33 1.63 -6.22
C ARG A 91 6.08 1.63 -4.89
N VAL A 92 6.70 0.54 -4.57
CA VAL A 92 7.64 0.45 -3.43
C VAL A 92 8.84 1.36 -3.72
N ILE A 93 9.02 2.39 -2.91
CA ILE A 93 10.11 3.34 -3.06
C ILE A 93 11.27 3.07 -2.12
N GLU A 94 11.05 2.29 -1.06
CA GLU A 94 12.07 1.93 -0.10
C GLU A 94 11.68 0.66 0.67
N VAL A 95 12.65 -0.19 0.94
CA VAL A 95 12.62 -1.22 1.98
C VAL A 95 13.78 -0.99 2.94
N SER A 96 13.55 -1.02 4.26
CA SER A 96 14.54 -0.67 5.28
C SER A 96 14.36 -1.49 6.54
N ASP A 97 15.44 -1.67 7.32
CA ASP A 97 15.41 -2.32 8.64
C ASP A 97 16.39 -1.68 9.64
N ASN A 98 16.96 -0.53 9.30
CA ASN A 98 18.03 0.14 10.04
C ASN A 98 17.57 1.42 10.77
N THR A 99 16.28 1.58 11.02
CA THR A 99 15.71 2.74 11.71
C THR A 99 14.85 2.30 12.91
N ALA A 100 14.36 3.26 13.69
CA ALA A 100 13.38 3.01 14.77
C ALA A 100 12.08 2.34 14.24
N CYS A 101 11.75 2.52 12.97
CA CYS A 101 10.64 1.84 12.28
C CYS A 101 10.86 0.32 12.15
N GLY A 102 12.11 -0.16 12.36
CA GLY A 102 12.47 -1.55 12.11
C GLY A 102 12.31 -1.92 10.65
N THR A 103 11.97 -3.17 10.39
CA THR A 103 11.69 -3.63 9.03
C THR A 103 10.45 -2.92 8.50
N SER A 104 10.60 -2.29 7.36
CA SER A 104 9.58 -1.39 6.82
C SER A 104 9.52 -1.40 5.29
N VAL A 105 8.34 -1.09 4.79
CA VAL A 105 8.06 -0.87 3.36
C VAL A 105 7.45 0.53 3.21
N ARG A 106 7.96 1.29 2.24
CA ARG A 106 7.37 2.57 1.83
C ARG A 106 6.83 2.43 0.42
N VAL A 107 5.59 2.83 0.23
CA VAL A 107 4.93 2.83 -1.08
C VAL A 107 4.52 4.24 -1.44
N GLN A 108 4.80 4.65 -2.68
CA GLN A 108 4.34 5.91 -3.24
C GLN A 108 3.17 5.68 -4.19
N SER A 109 2.10 6.45 -4.00
CA SER A 109 0.86 6.43 -4.78
C SER A 109 0.50 7.88 -5.17
N GLY A 110 1.02 8.35 -6.30
CA GLY A 110 0.92 9.75 -6.66
C GLY A 110 1.57 10.66 -5.62
N SER A 111 0.82 11.60 -5.05
CA SER A 111 1.29 12.49 -3.98
C SER A 111 1.30 11.85 -2.58
N TRP A 112 0.77 10.63 -2.45
CA TRP A 112 0.74 9.89 -1.19
C TRP A 112 1.99 9.05 -1.01
N VAL A 113 2.49 9.00 0.24
CA VAL A 113 3.45 8.00 0.70
C VAL A 113 2.86 7.32 1.92
N HIS A 114 2.79 5.99 1.88
CA HIS A 114 2.35 5.18 3.00
C HIS A 114 3.48 4.26 3.47
N VAL A 115 3.71 4.25 4.78
CA VAL A 115 4.84 3.56 5.41
C VAL A 115 4.31 2.52 6.38
N TYR A 116 4.84 1.31 6.25
CA TYR A 116 4.51 0.15 7.08
C TYR A 116 5.73 -0.21 7.92
N CYS A 117 5.65 -0.04 9.23
CA CYS A 117 6.75 -0.30 10.17
C CYS A 117 6.52 -1.55 11.02
N HIS A 118 7.55 -1.93 11.75
CA HIS A 118 7.58 -3.06 12.68
C HIS A 118 7.24 -4.40 12.02
N MET A 119 7.54 -4.54 10.73
CA MET A 119 7.27 -5.76 9.97
C MET A 119 8.17 -6.91 10.43
N MET A 120 7.72 -8.14 10.15
CA MET A 120 8.54 -9.33 10.38
C MET A 120 9.76 -9.38 9.46
N ARG A 121 10.81 -10.10 9.94
CA ARG A 121 12.04 -10.37 9.22
C ARG A 121 12.91 -9.12 9.03
N SER A 122 13.91 -9.24 8.17
CA SER A 122 14.87 -8.19 7.85
C SER A 122 14.91 -7.96 6.33
N VAL A 123 15.54 -6.88 5.93
CA VAL A 123 15.83 -6.61 4.53
C VAL A 123 16.93 -7.56 4.06
N SER A 124 16.72 -8.16 2.92
CA SER A 124 17.71 -8.97 2.19
C SER A 124 17.99 -8.36 0.82
N ARG A 125 19.00 -8.90 0.14
CA ARG A 125 19.39 -8.47 -1.21
C ARG A 125 19.71 -9.70 -2.07
N ASP A 126 19.27 -9.67 -3.30
CA ASP A 126 19.70 -10.61 -4.34
C ASP A 126 20.02 -9.85 -5.65
N HIS A 127 20.09 -10.56 -6.77
CA HIS A 127 20.39 -9.97 -8.08
C HIS A 127 19.33 -8.98 -8.59
N GLN A 128 18.08 -9.06 -8.07
CA GLN A 128 16.99 -8.13 -8.41
C GLN A 128 16.99 -6.88 -7.52
N GLY A 129 17.71 -6.88 -6.41
CA GLY A 129 17.82 -5.72 -5.53
C GLY A 129 17.51 -6.04 -4.07
N ARG A 130 17.14 -4.98 -3.32
CA ARG A 130 16.73 -5.09 -1.91
C ARG A 130 15.27 -5.52 -1.83
N TYR A 131 14.95 -6.37 -0.87
CA TYR A 131 13.59 -6.83 -0.64
C TYR A 131 13.33 -7.17 0.83
N VAL A 132 12.06 -7.17 1.22
CA VAL A 132 11.57 -7.80 2.44
C VAL A 132 10.83 -9.09 2.07
N THR A 133 10.87 -10.06 2.98
CA THR A 133 10.14 -11.34 2.84
C THR A 133 9.31 -11.61 4.08
N ASP A 134 8.22 -12.34 3.95
CA ASP A 134 7.48 -12.84 5.11
C ASP A 134 8.05 -14.18 5.65
N GLY A 135 8.90 -14.84 4.87
CA GLY A 135 9.57 -16.07 5.24
C GLY A 135 8.69 -17.32 5.26
N GLU A 136 7.37 -17.18 5.22
CA GLU A 136 6.44 -18.32 5.25
C GLU A 136 5.84 -18.64 3.88
N SER A 137 5.38 -17.62 3.16
CA SER A 137 4.79 -17.79 1.84
C SER A 137 5.79 -17.70 0.69
N GLY A 138 7.05 -17.40 0.98
CA GLY A 138 8.07 -17.12 -0.04
C GLY A 138 7.89 -15.76 -0.72
N LEU A 139 6.98 -14.92 -0.22
CA LEU A 139 6.77 -13.56 -0.74
C LEU A 139 8.06 -12.77 -0.65
N LYS A 140 8.40 -12.09 -1.73
CA LYS A 140 9.45 -11.06 -1.77
C LYS A 140 8.85 -9.76 -2.29
N ILE A 141 9.03 -8.68 -1.55
CA ILE A 141 8.64 -7.33 -1.94
C ILE A 141 9.90 -6.52 -2.21
N TYR A 142 10.16 -6.26 -3.47
CA TYR A 142 11.37 -5.55 -3.90
C TYR A 142 11.17 -4.04 -3.91
N GLU A 143 12.23 -3.34 -3.58
CA GLU A 143 12.33 -1.91 -3.86
C GLU A 143 12.19 -1.67 -5.38
N GLY A 144 11.37 -0.68 -5.76
CA GLY A 144 11.07 -0.39 -7.15
C GLY A 144 9.89 -1.13 -7.76
N GLN A 145 9.37 -2.22 -7.16
CA GLN A 145 8.25 -2.96 -7.75
C GLN A 145 6.90 -2.23 -7.60
N PRO A 146 5.96 -2.41 -8.55
CA PRO A 146 4.58 -1.98 -8.38
C PRO A 146 3.85 -2.87 -7.38
N VAL A 147 2.90 -2.28 -6.64
CA VAL A 147 1.95 -3.01 -5.78
C VAL A 147 0.54 -2.48 -6.03
N GLN A 148 -0.46 -3.34 -5.87
CA GLN A 148 -1.87 -2.96 -6.00
C GLN A 148 -2.52 -2.81 -4.63
N ALA A 149 -3.58 -1.99 -4.53
CA ALA A 149 -4.40 -1.91 -3.33
C ALA A 149 -4.90 -3.32 -2.95
N GLY A 150 -4.78 -3.66 -1.66
CA GLY A 150 -5.12 -4.99 -1.15
C GLY A 150 -4.06 -6.07 -1.38
N GLN A 151 -3.02 -5.79 -2.17
CA GLN A 151 -1.94 -6.75 -2.36
C GLN A 151 -1.21 -7.00 -1.04
N TYR A 152 -0.94 -8.27 -0.76
CA TYR A 152 -0.15 -8.70 0.37
C TYR A 152 1.31 -8.23 0.23
N ILE A 153 1.84 -7.57 1.28
CA ILE A 153 3.18 -6.96 1.26
C ILE A 153 4.08 -7.41 2.41
N GLY A 154 3.59 -8.23 3.32
CA GLY A 154 4.36 -8.75 4.46
C GLY A 154 3.51 -9.04 5.68
N ARG A 155 4.13 -9.15 6.84
CA ARG A 155 3.48 -9.50 8.10
C ARG A 155 3.85 -8.54 9.22
N VAL A 156 2.93 -8.39 10.17
CA VAL A 156 3.17 -7.70 11.44
C VAL A 156 4.25 -8.45 12.21
N GLY A 157 5.24 -7.72 12.69
CA GLY A 157 6.32 -8.19 13.53
C GLY A 157 6.49 -7.35 14.79
N MET A 158 7.71 -7.36 15.30
CA MET A 158 8.13 -6.58 16.46
C MET A 158 9.56 -6.04 16.27
N THR A 159 9.92 -5.67 15.02
CA THR A 159 11.25 -5.11 14.74
C THR A 159 11.29 -3.61 15.02
N GLY A 160 12.47 -3.07 15.29
CA GLY A 160 12.67 -1.67 15.64
C GLY A 160 12.20 -1.30 17.05
N CYS A 161 11.82 -0.03 17.24
CA CYS A 161 11.35 0.47 18.55
C CYS A 161 9.84 0.26 18.67
N THR A 162 9.43 -0.83 19.30
CA THR A 162 8.02 -1.18 19.52
C THR A 162 7.78 -1.74 20.89
N THR A 163 6.59 -1.56 21.44
CA THR A 163 6.16 -2.10 22.74
C THR A 163 5.26 -3.33 22.62
N GLY A 164 4.92 -3.74 21.39
CA GLY A 164 4.06 -4.89 21.14
C GLY A 164 3.83 -5.15 19.66
N PRO A 165 3.05 -6.18 19.31
CA PRO A 165 2.74 -6.50 17.92
C PRO A 165 1.64 -5.57 17.37
N TYR A 166 2.02 -4.70 16.48
CA TYR A 166 1.13 -3.80 15.73
C TYR A 166 1.81 -3.33 14.44
N LEU A 167 1.00 -2.88 13.51
CA LEU A 167 1.47 -2.05 12.41
C LEU A 167 1.53 -0.60 12.88
N HIS A 168 2.70 0.04 12.90
CA HIS A 168 2.79 1.49 12.90
C HIS A 168 2.65 1.97 11.45
N TRP A 169 1.54 2.66 11.15
CA TRP A 169 1.20 3.07 9.81
C TRP A 169 1.23 4.59 9.66
N THR A 170 2.16 5.09 8.85
CA THR A 170 2.32 6.53 8.58
C THR A 170 1.80 6.86 7.20
N LEU A 171 1.05 7.97 7.10
CA LEU A 171 0.63 8.56 5.83
C LEU A 171 1.24 9.94 5.64
N LYS A 172 1.66 10.22 4.41
CA LYS A 172 2.04 11.56 3.97
C LYS A 172 1.31 11.91 2.68
N TYR A 173 0.86 13.15 2.56
CA TYR A 173 0.34 13.72 1.34
C TYR A 173 1.16 14.96 0.97
N ALA A 174 1.70 15.01 -0.25
CA ALA A 174 2.60 16.07 -0.70
C ALA A 174 3.71 16.39 0.32
N GLY A 175 4.31 15.34 0.91
CA GLY A 175 5.38 15.43 1.90
C GLY A 175 4.95 15.75 3.34
N LYS A 176 3.70 16.12 3.58
CA LYS A 176 3.18 16.47 4.93
C LYS A 176 2.52 15.23 5.57
N LEU A 177 2.72 15.06 6.87
CA LEU A 177 2.06 14.04 7.66
C LEU A 177 0.54 14.27 7.67
N VAL A 178 -0.22 13.20 7.54
CA VAL A 178 -1.69 13.18 7.60
C VAL A 178 -2.11 12.14 8.64
N ASP A 179 -3.13 12.46 9.43
CA ASP A 179 -3.71 11.50 10.37
C ASP A 179 -4.32 10.31 9.62
N PRO A 180 -3.79 9.09 9.79
CA PRO A 180 -4.31 7.93 9.09
C PRO A 180 -5.74 7.55 9.49
N ALA A 181 -6.18 7.88 10.72
CA ALA A 181 -7.54 7.57 11.18
C ALA A 181 -8.59 8.33 10.36
N ILE A 182 -8.34 9.60 10.04
CA ILE A 182 -9.23 10.40 9.19
C ILE A 182 -9.35 9.79 7.79
N VAL A 183 -8.23 9.33 7.23
CA VAL A 183 -8.20 8.70 5.91
C VAL A 183 -8.96 7.37 5.89
N LEU A 184 -8.75 6.52 6.91
CA LEU A 184 -9.50 5.26 7.05
C LEU A 184 -11.00 5.51 7.23
N GLN A 185 -11.40 6.53 7.99
CA GLN A 185 -12.80 6.91 8.16
C GLN A 185 -13.43 7.35 6.83
N ALA A 186 -12.74 8.17 6.05
CA ALA A 186 -13.20 8.60 4.73
C ALA A 186 -13.36 7.40 3.77
N MET A 187 -12.37 6.50 3.75
CA MET A 187 -12.38 5.27 2.96
C MET A 187 -13.57 4.37 3.36
N TYR A 188 -13.75 4.11 4.64
CA TYR A 188 -14.84 3.29 5.16
C TYR A 188 -16.22 3.86 4.82
N THR A 189 -16.38 5.18 4.97
CA THR A 189 -17.63 5.88 4.62
C THR A 189 -17.94 5.72 3.13
N ALA A 190 -16.96 5.92 2.26
CA ALA A 190 -17.11 5.79 0.82
C ALA A 190 -17.45 4.34 0.39
N GLN A 191 -16.85 3.35 1.04
CA GLN A 191 -17.08 1.94 0.75
C GLN A 191 -18.48 1.48 1.23
N ARG A 192 -18.95 1.96 2.38
CA ARG A 192 -20.31 1.64 2.90
C ARG A 192 -21.43 2.18 2.02
N GLN A 193 -21.30 3.39 1.51
CA GLN A 193 -22.31 4.03 0.67
C GLN A 193 -22.62 3.26 -0.62
N THR A 194 -21.74 2.35 -1.02
CA THR A 194 -21.89 1.54 -2.25
C THR A 194 -22.30 0.09 -2.03
N GLY A 195 -22.59 -0.31 -0.78
CA GLY A 195 -22.87 -1.70 -0.45
C GLY A 195 -21.65 -2.64 -0.54
N TYR A 196 -20.47 -2.10 -0.84
CA TYR A 196 -19.22 -2.91 -0.99
C TYR A 196 -18.84 -3.64 0.31
N ILE A 197 -19.16 -3.07 1.48
CA ILE A 197 -18.81 -3.65 2.81
C ILE A 197 -19.89 -4.60 3.35
N SER A 198 -21.06 -4.71 2.73
CA SER A 198 -22.09 -5.61 3.24
C SER A 198 -21.71 -7.09 3.25
N SER A 199 -20.59 -7.45 2.60
CA SER A 199 -20.07 -8.81 2.49
C SER A 199 -18.73 -9.06 3.20
N GLN A 200 -18.15 -8.05 3.86
CA GLN A 200 -16.86 -8.21 4.57
C GLN A 200 -17.10 -8.27 6.08
N PRO A 201 -16.36 -9.15 6.83
CA PRO A 201 -16.40 -9.13 8.29
C PRO A 201 -15.98 -7.75 8.79
N GLN A 202 -16.79 -7.18 9.69
CA GLN A 202 -16.45 -5.91 10.35
C GLN A 202 -15.19 -6.10 11.20
N PRO A 203 -14.26 -5.13 11.24
CA PRO A 203 -13.17 -5.15 12.19
C PRO A 203 -13.64 -4.99 13.63
#